data_0e12facd3160f478079ad23ea052b033
#
_entry.id   0e12facd3160f478079ad23ea052b033
#
_cell.length_a   1.000
_cell.length_b   1.000
_cell.length_c   1.000
_cell.angle_alpha   90.00
_cell.angle_beta   90.00
_cell.angle_gamma   90.00
#
_symmetry.space_group_name_H-M   'P 1'
#
loop_
_entity.id
_entity.type
_entity.pdbx_description
1 polymer ?
#
loop_
_entity_poly.entity_id
_entity_poly.type
_entity_poly.pdbx_seq_one_letter_code
_entity_poly.pdbx_strand_id
1 'polypeptide(L)'
;MARTVVIGAGMGAMAAAARLAVAGHRVTVYERGPAHGGAVRRHERDGFGFDTGPGLLHLPAVYRDLFVKTGREPLEECVELVQVDPAVRHVFADGTAVSL
;
A
#
# COMPACT_ATOMS: atom_id res chain seq x y z
N MET A 1 19.36 19.01 -8.14
CA MET A 1 19.26 17.54 -8.33
C MET A 1 20.29 16.84 -7.46
N ALA A 2 19.85 15.94 -6.62
CA ALA A 2 20.73 15.17 -5.75
C ALA A 2 20.67 13.67 -6.09
N ARG A 3 21.68 12.94 -5.64
CA ARG A 3 21.63 11.48 -5.53
C ARG A 3 21.03 11.13 -4.18
N THR A 4 19.96 10.37 -4.19
CA THR A 4 19.23 9.98 -2.97
C THR A 4 19.19 8.46 -2.87
N VAL A 5 19.48 7.96 -1.69
CA VAL A 5 19.36 6.53 -1.36
C VAL A 5 18.19 6.36 -0.40
N VAL A 6 17.31 5.45 -0.73
CA VAL A 6 16.18 5.02 0.13
C VAL A 6 16.46 3.59 0.59
N ILE A 7 16.48 3.39 1.89
CA ILE A 7 16.72 2.08 2.48
C ILE A 7 15.39 1.45 2.89
N GLY A 8 15.09 0.31 2.30
CA GLY A 8 13.81 -0.38 2.41
C GLY A 8 12.84 -0.01 1.29
N ALA A 9 12.02 -0.96 0.87
CA ALA A 9 11.00 -0.80 -0.17
C ALA A 9 9.59 -1.10 0.37
N GLY A 10 9.28 -0.60 1.54
CA GLY A 10 7.91 -0.56 2.06
C GLY A 10 7.08 0.52 1.36
N MET A 11 5.78 0.56 1.62
CA MET A 11 4.84 1.47 0.96
C MET A 11 5.25 2.95 1.12
N GLY A 12 5.62 3.37 2.32
CA GLY A 12 6.07 4.75 2.56
C GLY A 12 7.37 5.09 1.84
N ALA A 13 8.32 4.17 1.83
CA ALA A 13 9.60 4.35 1.14
C ALA A 13 9.41 4.45 -0.38
N MET A 14 8.56 3.61 -0.96
CA MET A 14 8.24 3.66 -2.39
C MET A 14 7.54 4.98 -2.76
N ALA A 15 6.60 5.46 -1.94
CA ALA A 15 5.95 6.75 -2.15
C ALA A 15 6.95 7.92 -2.09
N ALA A 16 7.85 7.91 -1.11
CA ALA A 16 8.91 8.92 -1.00
C ALA A 16 9.86 8.88 -2.21
N ALA A 17 10.28 7.67 -2.62
CA ALA A 17 11.15 7.49 -3.77
C ALA A 17 10.51 8.01 -5.07
N ALA A 18 9.22 7.73 -5.28
CA ALA A 18 8.49 8.22 -6.44
C ALA A 18 8.42 9.76 -6.48
N ARG A 19 8.09 10.38 -5.34
CA ARG A 19 8.05 11.85 -5.23
C ARG A 19 9.41 12.50 -5.46
N LEU A 20 10.46 11.93 -4.91
CA LEU A 20 11.83 12.42 -5.12
C LEU A 20 12.28 12.27 -6.58
N ALA A 21 11.93 11.17 -7.22
CA ALA A 21 12.26 10.94 -8.63
C ALA A 21 11.58 11.97 -9.55
N VAL A 22 10.29 12.23 -9.32
CA VAL A 22 9.54 13.23 -10.09
C VAL A 22 10.05 14.65 -9.81
N ALA A 23 10.56 14.91 -8.61
CA ALA A 23 11.23 16.18 -8.29
C ALA A 23 12.62 16.35 -8.96
N GLY A 24 13.07 15.36 -9.72
CA GLY A 24 14.30 15.43 -10.49
C GLY A 24 15.53 14.84 -9.79
N HIS A 25 15.35 14.19 -8.67
CA HIS A 25 16.45 13.51 -7.98
C HIS A 25 16.73 12.13 -8.60
N ARG A 26 17.99 11.73 -8.57
CA ARG A 26 18.39 10.36 -8.94
C ARG A 26 18.25 9.46 -7.72
N VAL A 27 17.22 8.63 -7.72
CA VAL A 27 16.85 7.81 -6.56
C VAL A 27 17.27 6.35 -6.79
N THR A 28 17.89 5.76 -5.75
CA THR A 28 18.17 4.33 -5.69
C THR A 28 17.52 3.78 -4.43
N VAL A 29 16.76 2.70 -4.57
CA VAL A 29 16.12 2.00 -3.44
C VAL A 29 16.85 0.69 -3.18
N TYR A 30 17.25 0.45 -1.94
CA TYR A 30 17.84 -0.80 -1.48
C TYR A 30 16.87 -1.53 -0.58
N GLU A 31 16.53 -2.77 -0.94
CA GLU A 31 15.67 -3.66 -0.17
C GLU A 31 16.45 -4.92 0.21
N ARG A 32 16.47 -5.27 1.50
CA ARG A 32 17.15 -6.48 1.98
C ARG A 32 16.37 -7.77 1.73
N GLY A 33 15.06 -7.67 1.60
CA GLY A 33 14.18 -8.82 1.37
C GLY A 33 14.13 -9.23 -0.11
N PRO A 34 13.47 -10.35 -0.40
CA PRO A 34 13.34 -10.87 -1.78
C PRO A 34 12.38 -10.07 -2.65
N ALA A 35 11.55 -9.19 -2.06
CA ALA A 35 10.55 -8.41 -2.77
C ALA A 35 10.28 -7.07 -2.09
N HIS A 36 9.81 -6.11 -2.88
CA HIS A 36 9.27 -4.85 -2.39
C HIS A 36 7.87 -5.05 -1.76
N GLY A 37 7.36 -4.03 -1.07
CA GLY A 37 6.02 -4.01 -0.48
C GLY A 37 6.01 -3.92 1.04
N GLY A 38 7.11 -4.25 1.70
CA GLY A 38 7.20 -4.18 3.16
C GLY A 38 6.22 -5.11 3.85
N ALA A 39 5.31 -4.55 4.65
CA ALA A 39 4.27 -5.29 5.35
C ALA A 39 3.14 -5.80 4.43
N VAL A 40 2.98 -5.23 3.24
CA VAL A 40 2.00 -5.69 2.24
C VAL A 40 2.58 -6.93 1.55
N ARG A 41 2.19 -8.10 2.04
CA ARG A 41 2.70 -9.40 1.57
C ARG A 41 1.59 -10.42 1.44
N ARG A 42 1.87 -11.43 0.63
CA ARG A 42 1.04 -12.61 0.49
C ARG A 42 1.85 -13.85 0.85
N HIS A 43 1.27 -14.72 1.64
CA HIS A 43 1.79 -16.04 1.93
C HIS A 43 1.02 -17.06 1.11
N GLU A 44 1.74 -17.91 0.40
CA GLU A 44 1.14 -18.99 -0.37
C GLU A 44 1.59 -20.34 0.18
N ARG A 45 0.63 -21.22 0.36
CA ARG A 45 0.87 -22.59 0.80
C ARG A 45 -0.20 -23.53 0.24
N ASP A 46 0.22 -24.64 -0.34
CA ASP A 46 -0.64 -25.70 -0.86
C ASP A 46 -1.73 -25.21 -1.81
N GLY A 47 -1.42 -24.20 -2.64
CA GLY A 47 -2.35 -23.57 -3.58
C GLY A 47 -3.27 -22.51 -2.95
N PHE A 48 -3.17 -22.27 -1.65
CA PHE A 48 -3.92 -21.20 -0.96
C PHE A 48 -3.04 -19.95 -0.79
N GLY A 49 -3.66 -18.77 -0.95
CA GLY A 49 -3.01 -17.49 -0.74
C GLY A 49 -3.65 -16.75 0.43
N PHE A 50 -2.79 -16.19 1.29
CA PHE A 50 -3.20 -15.43 2.47
C PHE A 50 -2.48 -14.08 2.47
N ASP A 51 -3.24 -12.98 2.56
CA ASP A 51 -2.66 -11.68 2.80
C ASP A 51 -2.21 -11.57 4.25
N THR A 52 -0.94 -11.27 4.46
CA THR A 52 -0.31 -11.27 5.78
C THR A 52 -0.03 -9.87 6.33
N GLY A 53 -0.44 -8.86 5.59
CA GLY A 53 -0.31 -7.46 5.95
C GLY A 53 -1.66 -6.75 6.04
N PRO A 54 -1.68 -5.43 5.81
CA PRO A 54 -2.91 -4.65 5.76
C PRO A 54 -3.89 -5.23 4.73
N GLY A 55 -5.11 -5.52 5.15
CA GLY A 55 -6.16 -6.09 4.29
C GLY A 55 -7.12 -5.05 3.73
N LEU A 56 -7.08 -3.81 4.23
CA LEU A 56 -7.95 -2.72 3.80
C LEU A 56 -7.12 -1.50 3.39
N LEU A 57 -7.50 -0.89 2.28
CA LEU A 57 -6.97 0.39 1.87
C LEU A 57 -7.82 1.51 2.48
N HIS A 58 -7.28 2.14 3.52
CA HIS A 58 -7.89 3.31 4.12
C HIS A 58 -7.48 4.58 3.37
N LEU A 59 -8.37 5.57 3.34
CA LEU A 59 -8.13 6.89 2.76
C LEU A 59 -7.60 6.83 1.32
N PRO A 60 -8.36 6.29 0.36
CA PRO A 60 -7.89 6.15 -1.03
C PRO A 60 -7.51 7.49 -1.67
N ALA A 61 -8.01 8.62 -1.17
CA ALA A 61 -7.64 9.95 -1.64
C ALA A 61 -6.13 10.23 -1.54
N VAL A 62 -5.44 9.71 -0.52
CA VAL A 62 -3.99 9.85 -0.35
C VAL A 62 -3.23 9.14 -1.47
N TYR A 63 -3.69 7.96 -1.84
CA TYR A 63 -3.10 7.18 -2.93
C TYR A 63 -3.41 7.81 -4.29
N ARG A 64 -4.62 8.33 -4.50
CA ARG A 64 -4.98 9.07 -5.72
C ARG A 64 -4.08 10.28 -5.90
N ASP A 65 -3.84 11.04 -4.85
CA ASP A 65 -2.92 12.20 -4.89
C ASP A 65 -1.49 11.77 -5.26
N LEU A 66 -1.00 10.66 -4.72
CA LEU A 66 0.31 10.12 -5.07
C LEU A 66 0.36 9.77 -6.56
N PHE A 67 -0.62 9.04 -7.08
CA PHE A 67 -0.69 8.61 -8.48
C PHE A 67 -0.78 9.81 -9.44
N VAL A 68 -1.62 10.79 -9.13
CA VAL A 68 -1.74 12.03 -9.93
C VAL A 68 -0.41 12.78 -10.00
N LYS A 69 0.32 12.85 -8.89
CA LYS A 69 1.58 13.63 -8.79
C LYS A 69 2.82 12.89 -9.25
N THR A 70 2.81 11.58 -9.31
CA THR A 70 4.00 10.77 -9.60
C THR A 70 3.83 9.77 -10.72
N GLY A 71 2.60 9.39 -11.04
CA GLY A 71 2.28 8.39 -12.05
C GLY A 71 1.80 9.00 -13.37
N ARG A 72 1.54 8.11 -14.33
CA ARG A 72 0.92 8.44 -15.62
C ARG A 72 -0.52 7.99 -15.69
N GLU A 73 -0.90 7.04 -14.86
CA GLU A 73 -2.21 6.41 -14.81
C GLU A 73 -2.88 6.69 -13.45
N PRO A 74 -4.21 6.89 -13.41
CA PRO A 74 -4.93 7.03 -12.16
C PRO A 74 -4.90 5.72 -11.34
N LEU A 75 -5.09 5.82 -10.04
CA LEU A 75 -5.08 4.68 -9.13
C LEU A 75 -6.06 3.58 -9.59
N GLU A 76 -7.25 3.96 -10.02
CA GLU A 76 -8.34 3.06 -10.40
C GLU A 76 -8.06 2.24 -11.68
N GLU A 77 -7.11 2.66 -12.49
CA GLU A 77 -6.63 1.85 -13.63
C GLU A 77 -5.56 0.83 -13.22
N CYS A 78 -4.93 1.05 -12.08
CA CYS A 78 -3.88 0.17 -11.57
C CYS A 78 -4.39 -0.88 -10.59
N VAL A 79 -5.47 -0.56 -9.84
CA VAL A 79 -6.07 -1.43 -8.83
C VAL A 79 -7.58 -1.31 -8.85
N GLU A 80 -8.26 -2.45 -8.69
CA GLU A 80 -9.69 -2.48 -8.46
C GLU A 80 -9.98 -2.14 -6.99
N LEU A 81 -10.78 -1.11 -6.77
CA LEU A 81 -11.21 -0.69 -5.44
C LEU A 81 -12.68 -1.02 -5.23
N VAL A 82 -12.94 -1.81 -4.21
CA VAL A 82 -14.30 -2.16 -3.78
C VAL A 82 -14.55 -1.55 -2.41
N GLN A 83 -15.62 -0.76 -2.30
CA GLN A 83 -16.02 -0.23 -1.01
C GLN A 83 -16.65 -1.34 -0.17
N VAL A 84 -16.09 -1.56 1.03
CA VAL A 84 -16.60 -2.54 1.98
C VAL A 84 -17.55 -1.85 2.95
N ASP A 85 -18.80 -2.31 3.01
CA ASP A 85 -19.82 -1.79 3.93
C ASP A 85 -20.69 -2.95 4.48
N PRO A 86 -20.70 -3.21 5.79
CA PRO A 86 -19.86 -2.57 6.81
C PRO A 86 -18.39 -2.97 6.70
N ALA A 87 -17.48 -2.03 6.97
CA ALA A 87 -16.04 -2.30 6.94
C ALA A 87 -15.61 -3.22 8.10
N VAL A 88 -16.26 -3.08 9.24
CA VAL A 88 -15.99 -3.89 10.44
C VAL A 88 -17.30 -4.17 11.17
N ARG A 89 -17.43 -5.39 11.69
CA ARG A 89 -18.46 -5.78 12.63
C ARG A 89 -17.84 -6.29 13.92
N HIS A 90 -18.11 -5.59 15.00
CA HIS A 90 -17.70 -6.00 16.34
C HIS A 90 -18.83 -6.78 17.01
N VAL A 91 -18.55 -7.97 17.51
CA VAL A 91 -19.48 -8.80 18.29
C VAL A 91 -18.89 -8.98 19.68
N PHE A 92 -19.64 -8.56 20.69
CA PHE A 92 -19.23 -8.64 22.09
C PHE A 92 -19.72 -9.93 22.76
N ALA A 93 -19.11 -10.26 23.88
CA ALA A 93 -19.42 -11.50 24.62
C ALA A 93 -20.87 -11.59 25.13
N ASP A 94 -21.53 -10.43 25.34
CA ASP A 94 -22.94 -10.33 25.73
C ASP A 94 -23.92 -10.49 24.55
N GLY A 95 -23.41 -10.72 23.35
CA GLY A 95 -24.20 -10.87 22.12
C GLY A 95 -24.55 -9.58 21.42
N THR A 96 -24.15 -8.42 21.95
CA THR A 96 -24.32 -7.16 21.24
C THR A 96 -23.37 -7.07 20.03
N ALA A 97 -23.79 -6.36 19.00
CA ALA A 97 -22.97 -6.15 17.80
C ALA A 97 -23.05 -4.70 17.33
N VAL A 98 -21.91 -4.18 16.86
CA VAL A 98 -21.79 -2.85 16.25
C VAL A 98 -21.08 -2.99 14.93
N SER A 99 -21.62 -2.37 13.90
CA SER A 99 -21.04 -2.29 12.56
C SER A 99 -20.58 -0.86 12.25
N LEU A 100 -19.40 -0.73 11.63
CA LEU A 100 -18.80 0.53 11.20
C LEU A 100 -18.57 0.52 9.70
#